data_6e372c69a0a8e34ea602f7a2ea604ece
#
_entry.id   6e372c69a0a8e34ea602f7a2ea604ece
#
_cell.length_a   1.000
_cell.length_b   1.000
_cell.length_c   1.000
_cell.angle_alpha   90.00
_cell.angle_beta   90.00
_cell.angle_gamma   90.00
#
_symmetry.space_group_name_H-M   'P 1'
#
loop_
_entity.id
_entity.type
_entity.pdbx_description
1 polymer ?
#
loop_
_entity_poly.entity_id
_entity_poly.type
_entity_poly.pdbx_seq_one_letter_code
_entity_poly.pdbx_strand_id
1 'polypeptide(L)'
;MVKTEDAVLALLEDIGSTHGALLDIVQRVRQVVEEIIEFLEIEAIRHAPVGSLGYGLRKRVDLGRALAQDPRILLMDEPMAGMNAEEKEDLARFILDVREAKRIPVVLVEHDMGVVMDLADRIAVLDFGRKIAEGTPREIQADPAVMKAYLGEGGP
;
A
#
# COMPACT_ATOMS: atom_id res chain seq x y z
N MET A 1 57.51 -8.39 -7.84
CA MET A 1 57.28 -9.09 -6.56
C MET A 1 56.49 -8.11 -5.69
N VAL A 2 55.17 -8.25 -5.60
CA VAL A 2 54.31 -7.39 -4.76
C VAL A 2 54.68 -7.71 -3.32
N LYS A 3 55.03 -6.70 -2.53
CA LYS A 3 55.34 -6.91 -1.12
C LYS A 3 54.06 -7.34 -0.38
N THR A 4 54.21 -8.28 0.55
CA THR A 4 53.08 -8.83 1.33
C THR A 4 52.31 -7.74 2.09
N GLU A 5 52.99 -6.66 2.51
CA GLU A 5 52.37 -5.50 3.15
C GLU A 5 51.41 -4.75 2.24
N ASP A 6 51.77 -4.53 0.97
CA ASP A 6 50.92 -3.83 0.01
C ASP A 6 49.64 -4.62 -0.28
N ALA A 7 49.72 -5.95 -0.32
CA ALA A 7 48.57 -6.83 -0.49
C ALA A 7 47.61 -6.83 0.72
N VAL A 8 48.18 -6.76 1.94
CA VAL A 8 47.39 -6.69 3.18
C VAL A 8 46.71 -5.34 3.31
N LEU A 9 47.37 -4.24 2.97
CA LEU A 9 46.78 -2.90 2.98
C LEU A 9 45.65 -2.78 1.98
N ALA A 10 45.80 -3.28 0.76
CA ALA A 10 44.73 -3.29 -0.25
C ALA A 10 43.51 -4.11 0.21
N LEU A 11 43.75 -5.24 0.90
CA LEU A 11 42.62 -6.05 1.46
C LEU A 11 41.90 -5.32 2.59
N LEU A 12 42.64 -4.59 3.45
CA LEU A 12 42.04 -3.80 4.53
C LEU A 12 41.22 -2.61 4.01
N GLU A 13 41.70 -1.96 2.94
CA GLU A 13 40.94 -0.89 2.25
C GLU A 13 39.67 -1.42 1.59
N ASP A 14 39.73 -2.58 0.95
CA ASP A 14 38.56 -3.24 0.33
C ASP A 14 37.51 -3.66 1.38
N ILE A 15 37.97 -4.23 2.51
CA ILE A 15 37.11 -4.56 3.66
C ILE A 15 36.45 -3.28 4.25
N GLY A 16 37.25 -2.21 4.40
CA GLY A 16 36.75 -0.92 4.88
C GLY A 16 35.70 -0.31 3.95
N SER A 17 35.94 -0.35 2.64
CA SER A 17 35.01 0.12 1.62
C SER A 17 33.71 -0.69 1.59
N THR A 18 33.83 -2.02 1.67
CA THR A 18 32.65 -2.91 1.73
C THR A 18 31.85 -2.68 3.00
N HIS A 19 32.49 -2.46 4.14
CA HIS A 19 31.81 -2.16 5.40
C HIS A 19 31.10 -0.82 5.36
N GLY A 20 31.72 0.22 4.77
CA GLY A 20 31.09 1.52 4.54
C GLY A 20 29.84 1.42 3.67
N ALA A 21 29.92 0.71 2.56
CA ALA A 21 28.78 0.50 1.66
C ALA A 21 27.61 -0.24 2.35
N LEU A 22 27.90 -1.22 3.21
CA LEU A 22 26.86 -1.90 4.01
C LEU A 22 26.19 -0.97 5.02
N LEU A 23 26.96 -0.11 5.69
CA LEU A 23 26.41 0.87 6.61
C LEU A 23 25.50 1.88 5.91
N ASP A 24 25.88 2.35 4.72
CA ASP A 24 25.08 3.24 3.90
C ASP A 24 23.74 2.59 3.48
N ILE A 25 23.78 1.32 3.09
CA ILE A 25 22.56 0.56 2.77
C ILE A 25 21.66 0.46 3.99
N VAL A 26 22.21 0.08 5.14
CA VAL A 26 21.42 -0.03 6.39
C VAL A 26 20.80 1.31 6.79
N GLN A 27 21.53 2.41 6.63
CA GLN A 27 21.01 3.75 6.93
C GLN A 27 19.88 4.13 5.97
N ARG A 28 20.01 3.89 4.67
CA ARG A 28 18.96 4.14 3.68
C ARG A 28 17.69 3.33 3.96
N VAL A 29 17.86 2.04 4.26
CA VAL A 29 16.71 1.18 4.61
C VAL A 29 16.01 1.70 5.86
N ARG A 30 16.75 2.09 6.90
CA ARG A 30 16.17 2.69 8.11
C ARG A 30 15.40 3.97 7.80
N GLN A 31 15.97 4.86 6.99
CA GLN A 31 15.30 6.10 6.61
C GLN A 31 13.97 5.82 5.90
N VAL A 32 13.94 4.93 4.92
CA VAL A 32 12.71 4.54 4.22
C VAL A 32 11.66 3.99 5.19
N VAL A 33 12.09 3.15 6.14
CA VAL A 33 11.17 2.58 7.15
C VAL A 33 10.62 3.68 8.06
N GLU A 34 11.44 4.63 8.53
CA GLU A 34 10.98 5.75 9.36
C GLU A 34 9.98 6.64 8.62
N GLU A 35 10.27 6.99 7.36
CA GLU A 35 9.37 7.79 6.52
C GLU A 35 7.99 7.10 6.31
N ILE A 36 7.97 5.77 6.20
CA ILE A 36 6.73 5.01 6.08
C ILE A 36 5.99 4.93 7.42
N ILE A 37 6.69 4.73 8.53
CA ILE A 37 6.11 4.71 9.87
C ILE A 37 5.42 6.05 10.17
N GLU A 38 6.09 7.16 9.89
CA GLU A 38 5.57 8.51 10.04
C GLU A 38 4.37 8.74 9.10
N PHE A 39 4.52 8.39 7.82
CA PHE A 39 3.46 8.55 6.82
C PHE A 39 2.16 7.80 7.18
N LEU A 40 2.29 6.62 7.79
CA LEU A 40 1.16 5.79 8.21
C LEU A 40 0.71 6.03 9.66
N GLU A 41 1.34 6.97 10.37
CA GLU A 41 1.00 7.31 11.76
C GLU A 41 1.02 6.07 12.69
N ILE A 42 2.06 5.24 12.57
CA ILE A 42 2.21 4.00 13.34
C ILE A 42 3.42 3.98 14.29
N GLU A 43 3.93 5.16 14.66
CA GLU A 43 5.10 5.31 15.53
C GLU A 43 4.87 4.65 16.91
N ALA A 44 3.66 4.79 17.44
CA ALA A 44 3.32 4.25 18.76
C ALA A 44 3.42 2.72 18.84
N ILE A 45 3.28 2.04 17.71
CA ILE A 45 3.29 0.57 17.63
C ILE A 45 4.56 0.00 16.98
N ARG A 46 5.56 0.82 16.67
CA ARG A 46 6.77 0.45 15.92
C ARG A 46 7.54 -0.77 16.47
N HIS A 47 7.44 -1.03 17.77
CA HIS A 47 8.08 -2.17 18.44
C HIS A 47 7.11 -3.26 18.86
N ALA A 48 5.81 -3.10 18.59
CA ALA A 48 4.80 -4.08 18.95
C ALA A 48 4.85 -5.29 18.00
N PRO A 49 4.69 -6.50 18.50
CA PRO A 49 4.52 -7.68 17.65
C PRO A 49 3.25 -7.52 16.80
N VAL A 50 3.34 -7.73 15.48
CA VAL A 50 2.19 -7.55 14.56
C VAL A 50 0.98 -8.40 14.99
N GLY A 51 1.21 -9.59 15.54
CA GLY A 51 0.14 -10.46 16.04
C GLY A 51 -0.67 -9.90 17.20
N SER A 52 -0.14 -8.92 17.96
CA SER A 52 -0.84 -8.27 19.07
C SER A 52 -1.66 -7.04 18.65
N LEU A 53 -1.55 -6.60 17.39
CA LEU A 53 -2.23 -5.42 16.91
C LEU A 53 -3.70 -5.70 16.56
N GLY A 54 -4.55 -4.70 16.73
CA GLY A 54 -5.90 -4.69 16.20
C GLY A 54 -5.91 -4.84 14.66
N TYR A 55 -7.07 -5.22 14.11
CA TYR A 55 -7.16 -5.58 12.70
C TYR A 55 -6.81 -4.41 11.76
N GLY A 56 -7.35 -3.22 12.00
CA GLY A 56 -7.05 -2.01 11.23
C GLY A 56 -5.56 -1.65 11.22
N LEU A 57 -4.90 -1.72 12.39
CA LEU A 57 -3.46 -1.48 12.49
C LEU A 57 -2.62 -2.53 11.72
N ARG A 58 -3.04 -3.80 11.69
CA ARG A 58 -2.37 -4.82 10.86
C ARG A 58 -2.45 -4.48 9.38
N LYS A 59 -3.63 -4.06 8.90
CA LYS A 59 -3.82 -3.62 7.50
C LYS A 59 -2.97 -2.39 7.17
N ARG A 60 -2.83 -1.46 8.12
CA ARG A 60 -1.95 -0.29 7.99
C ARG A 60 -0.47 -0.71 7.88
N VAL A 61 -0.04 -1.69 8.68
CA VAL A 61 1.31 -2.28 8.57
C VAL A 61 1.51 -3.01 7.24
N ASP A 62 0.49 -3.73 6.73
CA ASP A 62 0.58 -4.40 5.42
C ASP A 62 0.72 -3.39 4.28
N LEU A 63 0.01 -2.25 4.33
CA LEU A 63 0.21 -1.14 3.41
C LEU A 63 1.65 -0.60 3.48
N GLY A 64 2.18 -0.41 4.69
CA GLY A 64 3.57 0.02 4.90
C GLY A 64 4.59 -0.94 4.29
N ARG A 65 4.38 -2.23 4.43
CA ARG A 65 5.24 -3.26 3.81
C ARG A 65 5.20 -3.22 2.29
N ALA A 66 4.04 -2.93 1.70
CA ALA A 66 3.92 -2.75 0.26
C ALA A 66 4.65 -1.48 -0.21
N LEU A 67 4.50 -0.37 0.51
CA LEU A 67 5.17 0.90 0.20
C LEU A 67 6.70 0.81 0.34
N ALA A 68 7.21 0.01 1.28
CA ALA A 68 8.64 -0.19 1.49
C ALA A 68 9.35 -0.87 0.30
N GLN A 69 8.61 -1.43 -0.64
CA GLN A 69 9.14 -2.02 -1.87
C GLN A 69 9.29 -1.01 -3.02
N ASP A 70 9.04 0.28 -2.74
CA ASP A 70 9.05 1.36 -3.74
C ASP A 70 8.21 1.01 -4.99
N PRO A 71 6.91 0.69 -4.82
CA PRO A 71 6.08 0.18 -5.90
C PRO A 71 5.75 1.29 -6.91
N ARG A 72 5.69 0.93 -8.18
CA ARG A 72 5.19 1.81 -9.25
C ARG A 72 3.68 1.79 -9.40
N ILE A 73 3.02 0.80 -8.82
CA ILE A 73 1.58 0.61 -8.75
C ILE A 73 1.26 -0.20 -7.50
N LEU A 74 0.16 0.12 -6.83
CA LEU A 74 -0.33 -0.61 -5.67
C LEU A 74 -1.60 -1.38 -6.06
N LEU A 75 -1.61 -2.69 -5.82
CA LEU A 75 -2.76 -3.54 -6.04
C LEU A 75 -3.31 -3.97 -4.68
N MET A 76 -4.58 -3.69 -4.43
CA MET A 76 -5.23 -3.99 -3.16
C MET A 76 -6.49 -4.81 -3.41
N ASP A 77 -6.55 -5.97 -2.78
CA ASP A 77 -7.67 -6.90 -2.88
C ASP A 77 -8.42 -6.93 -1.55
N GLU A 78 -9.65 -6.42 -1.55
CA GLU A 78 -10.53 -6.27 -0.38
C GLU A 78 -9.81 -5.76 0.90
N PRO A 79 -9.06 -4.66 0.82
CA PRO A 79 -8.25 -4.21 1.96
C PRO A 79 -9.09 -3.83 3.17
N MET A 80 -10.35 -3.44 2.97
CA MET A 80 -11.26 -2.98 4.01
C MET A 80 -12.21 -4.06 4.53
N ALA A 81 -12.10 -5.31 4.04
CA ALA A 81 -12.95 -6.40 4.50
C ALA A 81 -12.78 -6.65 6.01
N GLY A 82 -13.89 -6.72 6.74
CA GLY A 82 -13.89 -6.97 8.19
C GLY A 82 -13.51 -5.79 9.08
N MET A 83 -13.31 -4.60 8.52
CA MET A 83 -13.07 -3.36 9.25
C MET A 83 -14.38 -2.71 9.71
N ASN A 84 -14.33 -2.03 10.88
CA ASN A 84 -15.40 -1.12 11.29
C ASN A 84 -15.34 0.20 10.49
N ALA A 85 -16.32 1.08 10.67
CA ALA A 85 -16.43 2.33 9.90
C ALA A 85 -15.22 3.26 10.09
N GLU A 86 -14.72 3.43 11.31
CA GLU A 86 -13.58 4.28 11.64
C GLU A 86 -12.29 3.74 11.01
N GLU A 87 -12.06 2.42 11.10
CA GLU A 87 -10.89 1.76 10.48
C GLU A 87 -10.92 1.88 8.94
N LYS A 88 -12.11 1.80 8.32
CA LYS A 88 -12.28 1.99 6.87
C LYS A 88 -11.96 3.43 6.46
N GLU A 89 -12.47 4.42 7.20
CA GLU A 89 -12.22 5.83 6.94
C GLU A 89 -10.72 6.16 7.03
N ASP A 90 -10.06 5.65 8.06
CA ASP A 90 -8.61 5.79 8.24
C ASP A 90 -7.83 5.18 7.06
N LEU A 91 -8.14 3.95 6.68
CA LEU A 91 -7.45 3.29 5.56
C LEU A 91 -7.73 3.99 4.23
N ALA A 92 -8.97 4.46 4.01
CA ALA A 92 -9.34 5.25 2.84
C ALA A 92 -8.49 6.51 2.71
N ARG A 93 -8.29 7.24 3.81
CA ARG A 93 -7.43 8.42 3.88
C ARG A 93 -6.00 8.08 3.45
N PHE A 94 -5.40 7.02 4.00
CA PHE A 94 -4.05 6.62 3.61
C PHE A 94 -3.93 6.20 2.14
N ILE A 95 -4.96 5.56 1.58
CA ILE A 95 -4.99 5.21 0.14
C ILE A 95 -4.99 6.49 -0.72
N LEU A 96 -5.77 7.51 -0.34
CA LEU A 96 -5.78 8.80 -1.01
C LEU A 96 -4.41 9.49 -0.88
N ASP A 97 -3.80 9.49 0.30
CA ASP A 97 -2.48 10.07 0.55
C ASP A 97 -1.38 9.39 -0.27
N VAL A 98 -1.44 8.05 -0.44
CA VAL A 98 -0.54 7.31 -1.33
C VAL A 98 -0.68 7.79 -2.78
N ARG A 99 -1.91 7.96 -3.25
CA ARG A 99 -2.19 8.44 -4.60
C ARG A 99 -1.70 9.88 -4.81
N GLU A 100 -1.99 10.77 -3.87
CA GLU A 100 -1.75 12.21 -4.02
C GLU A 100 -0.33 12.62 -3.66
N ALA A 101 0.16 12.22 -2.49
CA ALA A 101 1.47 12.62 -1.99
C ALA A 101 2.61 11.80 -2.61
N LYS A 102 2.43 10.47 -2.74
CA LYS A 102 3.44 9.58 -3.32
C LYS A 102 3.28 9.38 -4.83
N ARG A 103 2.15 9.83 -5.43
CA ARG A 103 1.83 9.68 -6.85
C ARG A 103 1.90 8.24 -7.36
N ILE A 104 1.55 7.30 -6.50
CA ILE A 104 1.48 5.88 -6.85
C ILE A 104 0.05 5.56 -7.29
N PRO A 105 -0.17 5.09 -8.51
CA PRO A 105 -1.48 4.61 -8.94
C PRO A 105 -1.93 3.43 -8.08
N VAL A 106 -3.22 3.43 -7.70
CA VAL A 106 -3.82 2.36 -6.90
C VAL A 106 -4.90 1.67 -7.71
N VAL A 107 -4.86 0.35 -7.77
CA VAL A 107 -5.95 -0.50 -8.25
C VAL A 107 -6.55 -1.17 -7.03
N LEU A 108 -7.83 -0.93 -6.81
CA LEU A 108 -8.58 -1.41 -5.66
C LEU A 108 -9.66 -2.38 -6.13
N VAL A 109 -9.68 -3.58 -5.57
CA VAL A 109 -10.81 -4.52 -5.70
C VAL A 109 -11.62 -4.43 -4.41
N GLU A 110 -12.86 -4.01 -4.52
CA GLU A 110 -13.78 -3.84 -3.38
C GLU A 110 -15.22 -4.13 -3.79
N HIS A 111 -16.02 -4.53 -2.83
CA HIS A 111 -17.45 -4.75 -3.00
C HIS A 111 -18.32 -3.75 -2.20
N ASP A 112 -17.70 -2.92 -1.35
CA ASP A 112 -18.37 -1.83 -0.64
C ASP A 112 -18.49 -0.62 -1.57
N MET A 113 -19.69 -0.44 -2.15
CA MET A 113 -19.96 0.62 -3.12
C MET A 113 -19.69 2.02 -2.55
N GLY A 114 -19.93 2.25 -1.26
CA GLY A 114 -19.64 3.54 -0.61
C GLY A 114 -18.16 3.86 -0.71
N VAL A 115 -17.32 2.93 -0.29
CA VAL A 115 -15.87 3.07 -0.36
C VAL A 115 -15.38 3.28 -1.79
N VAL A 116 -15.90 2.49 -2.74
CA VAL A 116 -15.48 2.59 -4.14
C VAL A 116 -15.85 3.94 -4.74
N MET A 117 -17.05 4.45 -4.47
CA MET A 117 -17.51 5.74 -4.97
C MET A 117 -16.72 6.92 -4.42
N ASP A 118 -16.24 6.81 -3.19
CA ASP A 118 -15.46 7.87 -2.53
C ASP A 118 -13.98 7.89 -2.97
N LEU A 119 -13.41 6.73 -3.28
CA LEU A 119 -11.97 6.60 -3.56
C LEU A 119 -11.60 6.60 -5.03
N ALA A 120 -12.47 6.07 -5.90
CA ALA A 120 -12.09 5.78 -7.27
C ALA A 120 -12.28 6.96 -8.22
N ASP A 121 -11.30 7.19 -9.11
CA ASP A 121 -11.45 8.09 -10.26
C ASP A 121 -12.20 7.38 -11.41
N ARG A 122 -11.99 6.06 -11.55
CA ARG A 122 -12.66 5.21 -12.54
C ARG A 122 -12.96 3.84 -11.94
N ILE A 123 -14.09 3.29 -12.34
CA ILE A 123 -14.61 2.03 -11.83
C ILE A 123 -14.89 1.10 -13.01
N ALA A 124 -14.43 -0.15 -12.91
CA ALA A 124 -14.85 -1.25 -13.76
C ALA A 124 -15.69 -2.22 -12.91
N VAL A 125 -16.93 -2.45 -13.30
CA VAL A 125 -17.84 -3.34 -12.58
C VAL A 125 -17.81 -4.72 -13.22
N LEU A 126 -17.56 -5.74 -12.38
CA LEU A 126 -17.53 -7.13 -12.78
C LEU A 126 -18.74 -7.86 -12.17
N ASP A 127 -19.42 -8.65 -12.98
CA ASP A 127 -20.50 -9.55 -12.59
C ASP A 127 -20.26 -10.93 -13.22
N PHE A 128 -20.20 -11.97 -12.40
CA PHE A 128 -19.88 -13.35 -12.82
C PHE A 128 -18.70 -13.44 -13.81
N GLY A 129 -17.62 -12.71 -13.54
CA GLY A 129 -16.40 -12.71 -14.36
C GLY A 129 -16.49 -11.92 -15.67
N ARG A 130 -17.56 -11.16 -15.89
CA ARG A 130 -17.75 -10.29 -17.05
C ARG A 130 -17.77 -8.84 -16.64
N LYS A 131 -17.07 -7.98 -17.39
CA LYS A 131 -17.20 -6.54 -17.20
C LYS A 131 -18.53 -6.08 -17.75
N ILE A 132 -19.42 -5.58 -16.87
CA ILE A 132 -20.76 -5.10 -17.21
C ILE A 132 -20.83 -3.58 -17.39
N ALA A 133 -19.94 -2.83 -16.75
CA ALA A 133 -19.85 -1.38 -16.86
C ALA A 133 -18.41 -0.89 -16.63
N GLU A 134 -18.12 0.31 -17.13
CA GLU A 134 -16.87 1.04 -16.83
C GLU A 134 -17.12 2.53 -16.98
N GLY A 135 -16.69 3.33 -15.98
CA GLY A 135 -16.89 4.78 -16.02
C GLY A 135 -16.40 5.46 -14.75
N THR A 136 -16.75 6.74 -14.63
CA THR A 136 -16.62 7.52 -13.39
C THR A 136 -17.63 7.05 -12.34
N PRO A 137 -17.44 7.35 -11.05
CA PRO A 137 -18.40 7.03 -10.00
C PRO A 137 -19.85 7.46 -10.35
N ARG A 138 -20.03 8.65 -10.91
CA ARG A 138 -21.35 9.18 -11.32
C ARG A 138 -21.99 8.36 -12.43
N GLU A 139 -21.21 7.95 -13.43
CA GLU A 139 -21.71 7.11 -14.53
C GLU A 139 -22.11 5.74 -14.03
N ILE A 140 -21.29 5.12 -13.18
CA ILE A 140 -21.55 3.81 -12.59
C ILE A 140 -22.79 3.83 -11.70
N GLN A 141 -22.96 4.87 -10.89
CA GLN A 141 -24.14 5.02 -10.02
C GLN A 141 -25.46 5.14 -10.82
N ALA A 142 -25.40 5.68 -12.04
CA ALA A 142 -26.54 5.85 -12.92
C ALA A 142 -26.75 4.68 -13.90
N ASP A 143 -25.84 3.71 -13.94
CA ASP A 143 -25.89 2.60 -14.91
C ASP A 143 -26.94 1.56 -14.53
N PRO A 144 -27.95 1.31 -15.39
CA PRO A 144 -29.02 0.35 -15.09
C PRO A 144 -28.53 -1.10 -14.89
N ALA A 145 -27.46 -1.51 -15.58
CA ALA A 145 -26.92 -2.85 -15.44
C ALA A 145 -26.25 -3.04 -14.07
N VAL A 146 -25.57 -2.00 -13.56
CA VAL A 146 -24.97 -1.97 -12.22
C VAL A 146 -26.07 -1.98 -11.16
N MET A 147 -27.08 -1.12 -11.32
CA MET A 147 -28.22 -1.08 -10.39
C MET A 147 -28.91 -2.45 -10.29
N LYS A 148 -29.14 -3.11 -11.42
CA LYS A 148 -29.75 -4.44 -11.45
C LYS A 148 -28.86 -5.50 -10.77
N ALA A 149 -27.53 -5.47 -11.00
CA ALA A 149 -26.60 -6.45 -10.44
C ALA A 149 -26.44 -6.31 -8.92
N TYR A 150 -26.44 -5.08 -8.39
CA TYR A 150 -26.17 -4.81 -6.98
C TYR A 150 -27.43 -4.62 -6.12
N LEU A 151 -28.52 -4.07 -6.69
CA LEU A 151 -29.77 -3.85 -5.93
C LEU A 151 -30.78 -4.99 -6.10
N GLY A 152 -30.52 -5.93 -7.02
CA GLY A 152 -31.45 -7.00 -7.36
C GLY A 152 -32.67 -6.51 -8.13
N GLU A 153 -33.55 -7.42 -8.58
CA GLU A 153 -34.80 -7.08 -9.29
C GLU A 153 -35.90 -6.49 -8.36
N GLY A 154 -35.53 -5.97 -7.19
CA GLY A 154 -36.44 -5.48 -6.14
C GLY A 154 -36.13 -4.06 -5.69
N GLY A 155 -36.00 -3.11 -6.60
CA GLY A 155 -36.16 -1.69 -6.27
C GLY A 155 -37.63 -1.37 -6.04
N PRO A 156 -37.97 -0.37 -5.18
CA PRO A 156 -39.33 -0.01 -4.83
C PRO A 156 -40.19 0.33 -6.00
#